data_b20a395e10a3cc3c0eb97c72b5bb9224
#
_entry.id   b20a395e10a3cc3c0eb97c72b5bb9224
#
_cell.length_a   1.000
_cell.length_b   1.000
_cell.length_c   1.000
_cell.angle_alpha   90.00
_cell.angle_beta   90.00
_cell.angle_gamma   90.00
#
_symmetry.space_group_name_H-M   'P 1'
#
loop_
_entity.id
_entity.type
_entity.pdbx_description
1 polymer ?
#
loop_
_entity_poly.entity_id
_entity_poly.type
_entity_poly.pdbx_seq_one_letter_code
_entity_poly.pdbx_strand_id
1 'polypeptide(L)'
;YWRDDMKNFLSIDQGTTSSRSIIFDANLNLVTDAQEEYDLTYPEDGWVELEPKKIIETVTNTLNKVVSVDLGIEACGITNQRETTIVWSKSTGEAIYPGIVWQDRRTHEYCSYLKSNGHEPVIKEKTGLLLDPYFSATKIKWILDNVDGAREKASKGELLFGTVDSYLIYM
;
A
#
# COMPACT_ATOMS: atom_id res chain seq x y z
N TYR A 1 -26.61 -35.00 7.14
CA TYR A 1 -26.53 -33.70 7.82
C TYR A 1 -25.71 -32.81 6.92
N TRP A 2 -26.38 -31.98 6.11
CA TRP A 2 -25.77 -30.90 5.37
C TRP A 2 -25.39 -29.87 6.41
N ARG A 3 -24.10 -29.59 6.61
CA ARG A 3 -23.67 -28.34 7.19
C ARG A 3 -24.17 -27.28 6.22
N ASP A 4 -25.06 -26.39 6.67
CA ASP A 4 -25.26 -25.10 6.01
C ASP A 4 -23.85 -24.52 5.87
N ASP A 5 -23.37 -24.44 4.62
CA ASP A 5 -22.05 -23.91 4.32
C ASP A 5 -22.02 -22.47 4.82
N MET A 6 -21.50 -22.28 6.03
CA MET A 6 -21.28 -20.94 6.57
C MET A 6 -20.23 -20.28 5.69
N LYS A 7 -20.75 -19.47 4.75
CA LYS A 7 -19.93 -18.69 3.84
C LYS A 7 -19.43 -17.47 4.58
N ASN A 8 -18.13 -17.37 4.75
CA ASN A 8 -17.51 -16.22 5.36
C ASN A 8 -16.63 -15.49 4.36
N PHE A 9 -16.46 -14.20 4.60
CA PHE A 9 -15.65 -13.30 3.79
C PHE A 9 -14.60 -12.66 4.67
N LEU A 10 -13.35 -12.71 4.23
CA LEU A 10 -12.23 -12.04 4.88
C LEU A 10 -12.05 -10.65 4.28
N SER A 11 -11.92 -9.64 5.13
CA SER A 11 -11.49 -8.30 4.76
C SER A 11 -10.16 -7.98 5.42
N ILE A 12 -9.18 -7.56 4.63
CA ILE A 12 -7.93 -6.98 5.12
C ILE A 12 -8.01 -5.48 4.92
N ASP A 13 -8.01 -4.74 6.03
CA ASP A 13 -7.99 -3.27 6.05
C ASP A 13 -6.61 -2.79 6.50
N GLN A 14 -5.81 -2.36 5.52
CA GLN A 14 -4.48 -1.85 5.76
C GLN A 14 -4.52 -0.32 5.87
N GLY A 15 -4.66 0.19 7.08
CA GLY A 15 -4.70 1.63 7.40
C GLY A 15 -3.32 2.28 7.46
N THR A 16 -3.28 3.58 7.76
CA THR A 16 -2.03 4.35 7.82
C THR A 16 -1.15 3.95 9.00
N THR A 17 -1.75 3.57 10.12
CA THR A 17 -1.05 3.25 11.38
C THR A 17 -1.40 1.88 11.95
N SER A 18 -2.21 1.09 11.25
CA SER A 18 -2.59 -0.25 11.70
C SER A 18 -3.04 -1.13 10.54
N SER A 19 -2.91 -2.44 10.73
CA SER A 19 -3.52 -3.46 9.88
C SER A 19 -4.64 -4.15 10.63
N ARG A 20 -5.75 -4.42 9.97
CA ARG A 20 -6.90 -5.11 10.55
C ARG A 20 -7.37 -6.23 9.64
N SER A 21 -7.62 -7.41 10.20
CA SER A 21 -8.26 -8.53 9.52
C SER A 21 -9.63 -8.78 10.15
N ILE A 22 -10.66 -8.88 9.31
CA ILE A 22 -12.05 -8.98 9.75
C ILE A 22 -12.70 -10.12 8.99
N ILE A 23 -13.45 -10.97 9.70
CA ILE A 23 -14.28 -12.00 9.08
C ILE A 23 -15.75 -11.64 9.26
N PHE A 24 -16.47 -11.62 8.15
CA PHE A 24 -17.91 -11.42 8.09
C PHE A 24 -18.62 -12.70 7.65
N ASP A 25 -19.82 -12.96 8.18
CA ASP A 25 -20.72 -14.00 7.65
C ASP A 25 -21.42 -13.53 6.35
N ALA A 26 -22.22 -14.40 5.76
CA ALA A 26 -22.99 -14.11 4.54
C ALA A 26 -24.03 -12.98 4.71
N ASN A 27 -24.38 -12.63 5.93
CA ASN A 27 -25.28 -11.53 6.25
C ASN A 27 -24.53 -10.22 6.61
N LEU A 28 -23.20 -10.21 6.45
CA LEU A 28 -22.30 -9.13 6.82
C LEU A 28 -22.24 -8.84 8.33
N ASN A 29 -22.59 -9.82 9.16
CA ASN A 29 -22.34 -9.70 10.58
C ASN A 29 -20.86 -9.99 10.88
N LEU A 30 -20.30 -9.26 11.83
CA LEU A 30 -18.95 -9.49 12.33
C LEU A 30 -18.87 -10.85 13.02
N VAL A 31 -17.99 -11.74 12.53
CA VAL A 31 -17.69 -13.04 13.16
C VAL A 31 -16.52 -12.88 14.12
N THR A 32 -15.41 -12.33 13.63
CA THR A 32 -14.20 -12.04 14.43
C THR A 32 -13.36 -10.99 13.76
N ASP A 33 -12.53 -10.31 14.54
CA ASP A 33 -11.53 -9.38 14.01
C ASP A 33 -10.27 -9.34 14.87
N ALA A 34 -9.18 -8.86 14.27
CA ALA A 34 -7.94 -8.56 14.95
C ALA A 34 -7.29 -7.33 14.31
N GLN A 35 -6.70 -6.49 15.14
CA GLN A 35 -5.96 -5.30 14.73
C GLN A 35 -4.57 -5.29 15.36
N GLU A 36 -3.62 -4.72 14.63
CA GLU A 36 -2.25 -4.50 15.11
C GLU A 36 -1.74 -3.16 14.58
N GLU A 37 -1.21 -2.34 15.47
CA GLU A 37 -0.65 -1.02 15.16
C GLU A 37 0.81 -1.13 14.75
N TYR A 38 1.28 -0.14 13.97
CA TYR A 38 2.68 0.06 13.64
C TYR A 38 2.99 1.55 13.53
N ASP A 39 4.26 1.89 13.76
CA ASP A 39 4.73 3.27 13.75
C ASP A 39 5.15 3.72 12.35
N LEU A 40 4.91 5.00 12.05
CA LEU A 40 5.49 5.71 10.93
C LEU A 40 6.81 6.36 11.37
N THR A 41 7.70 6.60 10.42
CA THR A 41 8.93 7.35 10.62
C THR A 41 8.87 8.71 9.94
N TYR A 42 9.53 9.70 10.53
CA TYR A 42 9.54 11.09 10.07
C TYR A 42 11.01 11.56 9.95
N PRO A 43 11.75 11.12 8.88
CA PRO A 43 13.18 11.36 8.78
C PRO A 43 13.55 12.83 8.65
N GLU A 44 12.71 13.62 7.99
CA GLU A 44 12.88 15.06 7.76
C GLU A 44 11.53 15.78 7.85
N ASP A 45 11.56 17.10 7.89
CA ASP A 45 10.31 17.90 7.91
C ASP A 45 9.46 17.64 6.66
N GLY A 46 8.20 17.29 6.89
CA GLY A 46 7.26 16.92 5.84
C GLY A 46 7.48 15.54 5.20
N TRP A 47 8.46 14.75 5.66
CA TRP A 47 8.65 13.38 5.19
C TRP A 47 7.91 12.39 6.10
N VAL A 48 7.23 11.44 5.48
CA VAL A 48 6.48 10.40 6.20
C VAL A 48 6.73 9.06 5.52
N GLU A 49 7.34 8.15 6.25
CA GLU A 49 7.74 6.84 5.75
C GLU A 49 7.17 5.70 6.59
N LEU A 50 6.99 4.57 5.96
CA LEU A 50 6.63 3.32 6.61
C LEU A 50 7.60 2.20 6.18
N GLU A 51 7.84 1.26 7.09
CA GLU A 51 8.63 0.07 6.81
C GLU A 51 7.74 -1.01 6.17
N PRO A 52 7.95 -1.39 4.88
CA PRO A 52 7.07 -2.35 4.20
C PRO A 52 7.03 -3.72 4.87
N LYS A 53 8.10 -4.15 5.52
CA LYS A 53 8.13 -5.42 6.28
C LYS A 53 7.17 -5.40 7.46
N LYS A 54 6.93 -4.23 8.08
CA LYS A 54 5.96 -4.11 9.18
C LYS A 54 4.52 -4.29 8.70
N ILE A 55 4.21 -3.85 7.49
CA ILE A 55 2.89 -4.12 6.90
C ILE A 55 2.67 -5.62 6.74
N ILE A 56 3.63 -6.33 6.14
CA ILE A 56 3.53 -7.77 5.96
C ILE A 56 3.41 -8.49 7.31
N GLU A 57 4.24 -8.09 8.30
CA GLU A 57 4.21 -8.65 9.64
C GLU A 57 2.85 -8.46 10.31
N THR A 58 2.33 -7.23 10.37
CA THR A 58 1.07 -6.92 11.05
C THR A 58 -0.14 -7.55 10.36
N VAL A 59 -0.17 -7.56 9.01
CA VAL A 59 -1.20 -8.27 8.25
C VAL A 59 -1.14 -9.77 8.53
N THR A 60 0.04 -10.39 8.50
CA THR A 60 0.21 -11.81 8.81
C THR A 60 -0.24 -12.13 10.24
N ASN A 61 0.14 -11.30 11.20
CA ASN A 61 -0.22 -11.49 12.61
C ASN A 61 -1.74 -11.39 12.83
N THR A 62 -2.39 -10.41 12.20
CA THR A 62 -3.85 -10.25 12.30
C THR A 62 -4.59 -11.38 11.59
N LEU A 63 -4.12 -11.84 10.44
CA LEU A 63 -4.66 -13.01 9.74
C LEU A 63 -4.56 -14.26 10.60
N ASN A 64 -3.40 -14.53 11.20
CA ASN A 64 -3.20 -15.71 12.06
C ASN A 64 -4.11 -15.71 13.30
N LYS A 65 -4.55 -14.54 13.77
CA LYS A 65 -5.49 -14.42 14.90
C LYS A 65 -6.94 -14.72 14.50
N VAL A 66 -7.34 -14.44 13.26
CA VAL A 66 -8.76 -14.54 12.84
C VAL A 66 -9.05 -15.73 11.95
N VAL A 67 -8.07 -16.23 11.19
CA VAL A 67 -8.27 -17.36 10.26
C VAL A 67 -8.12 -18.68 11.01
N SER A 68 -9.14 -19.51 10.94
CA SER A 68 -9.10 -20.91 11.35
C SER A 68 -9.61 -21.80 10.21
N VAL A 69 -9.20 -23.06 10.23
CA VAL A 69 -9.53 -24.05 9.17
C VAL A 69 -11.04 -24.27 9.01
N ASP A 70 -11.80 -24.04 10.08
CA ASP A 70 -13.23 -24.36 10.13
C ASP A 70 -14.14 -23.19 9.69
N LEU A 71 -13.58 -22.03 9.33
CA LEU A 71 -14.39 -20.83 9.06
C LEU A 71 -14.98 -20.76 7.64
N GLY A 72 -14.61 -21.65 6.72
CA GLY A 72 -15.21 -21.68 5.38
C GLY A 72 -15.11 -20.32 4.64
N ILE A 73 -13.90 -19.73 4.58
CA ILE A 73 -13.69 -18.45 3.88
C ILE A 73 -13.77 -18.65 2.38
N GLU A 74 -14.71 -17.97 1.71
CA GLU A 74 -14.93 -18.08 0.26
C GLU A 74 -14.19 -17.02 -0.54
N ALA A 75 -14.00 -15.83 0.02
CA ALA A 75 -13.31 -14.73 -0.67
C ALA A 75 -12.60 -13.82 0.33
N CYS A 76 -11.56 -13.15 -0.18
CA CYS A 76 -10.81 -12.13 0.55
C CYS A 76 -10.83 -10.82 -0.23
N GLY A 77 -11.16 -9.73 0.44
CA GLY A 77 -11.03 -8.36 -0.07
C GLY A 77 -9.92 -7.62 0.67
N ILE A 78 -9.17 -6.79 -0.07
CA ILE A 78 -8.13 -5.92 0.50
C ILE A 78 -8.51 -4.48 0.26
N THR A 79 -8.50 -3.66 1.30
CA THR A 79 -8.49 -2.21 1.22
C THR A 79 -7.23 -1.67 1.86
N ASN A 80 -6.77 -0.48 1.42
CA ASN A 80 -5.49 0.05 1.90
C ASN A 80 -5.51 1.58 2.03
N GLN A 81 -4.49 2.11 2.72
CA GLN A 81 -4.15 3.52 2.67
C GLN A 81 -3.77 3.90 1.23
N ARG A 82 -4.62 4.67 0.56
CA ARG A 82 -4.43 5.05 -0.84
C ARG A 82 -3.18 5.90 -1.04
N GLU A 83 -2.56 5.83 -2.23
CA GLU A 83 -1.42 6.64 -2.69
C GLU A 83 -0.10 6.44 -1.92
N THR A 84 -0.09 5.66 -0.85
CA THR A 84 1.17 5.22 -0.23
C THR A 84 1.90 4.31 -1.20
N THR A 85 3.13 4.66 -1.52
CA THR A 85 3.88 4.10 -2.66
C THR A 85 5.04 3.24 -2.17
N ILE A 86 5.12 2.01 -2.68
CA ILE A 86 6.23 1.09 -2.44
C ILE A 86 6.86 0.73 -3.79
N VAL A 87 8.19 0.68 -3.84
CA VAL A 87 8.97 0.17 -4.98
C VAL A 87 9.79 -1.01 -4.49
N TRP A 88 9.71 -2.14 -5.17
CA TRP A 88 10.39 -3.38 -4.73
C TRP A 88 11.05 -4.14 -5.87
N SER A 89 12.01 -4.99 -5.50
CA SER A 89 12.68 -5.89 -6.42
C SER A 89 11.71 -6.97 -6.90
N LYS A 90 11.58 -7.12 -8.22
CA LYS A 90 10.77 -8.16 -8.86
C LYS A 90 11.24 -9.58 -8.51
N SER A 91 12.51 -9.79 -8.25
CA SER A 91 13.04 -11.12 -7.98
C SER A 91 12.97 -11.53 -6.53
N THR A 92 13.03 -10.57 -5.59
CA THR A 92 13.09 -10.86 -4.15
C THR A 92 11.85 -10.42 -3.36
N GLY A 93 11.02 -9.52 -3.90
CA GLY A 93 9.94 -8.88 -3.16
C GLY A 93 10.43 -7.80 -2.17
N GLU A 94 11.75 -7.64 -1.99
CA GLU A 94 12.26 -6.66 -1.05
C GLU A 94 12.08 -5.23 -1.56
N ALA A 95 11.50 -4.37 -0.72
CA ALA A 95 11.40 -2.94 -1.02
C ALA A 95 12.81 -2.34 -1.09
N ILE A 96 13.06 -1.50 -2.10
CA ILE A 96 14.36 -0.84 -2.29
C ILE A 96 14.49 0.46 -1.47
N TYR A 97 13.39 0.93 -0.91
CA TYR A 97 13.27 2.12 -0.08
C TYR A 97 12.02 1.97 0.82
N PRO A 98 11.95 2.63 1.99
CA PRO A 98 10.72 2.70 2.78
C PRO A 98 9.54 3.19 1.95
N GLY A 99 8.34 2.72 2.25
CA GLY A 99 7.14 3.19 1.59
C GLY A 99 6.92 4.68 1.86
N ILE A 100 6.73 5.48 0.82
CA ILE A 100 6.43 6.91 0.95
C ILE A 100 4.93 7.06 1.16
N VAL A 101 4.55 7.53 2.37
CA VAL A 101 3.14 7.63 2.81
C VAL A 101 2.41 8.75 2.06
N TRP A 102 1.10 8.63 1.93
CA TRP A 102 0.24 9.61 1.26
C TRP A 102 0.33 11.03 1.85
N GLN A 103 0.68 11.16 3.13
CA GLN A 103 0.87 12.45 3.84
C GLN A 103 2.19 13.15 3.50
N ASP A 104 3.14 12.42 2.90
CA ASP A 104 4.48 12.90 2.59
C ASP A 104 4.47 14.08 1.62
N ARG A 105 5.31 15.08 1.88
CA ARG A 105 5.38 16.32 1.11
C ARG A 105 6.71 16.52 0.38
N ARG A 106 7.64 15.54 0.42
CA ARG A 106 9.00 15.68 -0.18
C ARG A 106 9.00 16.02 -1.66
N THR A 107 7.96 15.69 -2.40
CA THR A 107 7.85 15.96 -3.83
C THR A 107 7.14 17.29 -4.15
N HIS A 108 6.84 18.12 -3.13
CA HIS A 108 6.11 19.38 -3.29
C HIS A 108 6.79 20.34 -4.26
N GLU A 109 8.10 20.53 -4.16
CA GLU A 109 8.86 21.41 -5.06
C GLU A 109 8.79 20.94 -6.52
N TYR A 110 8.92 19.62 -6.72
CA TYR A 110 8.80 19.05 -8.07
C TYR A 110 7.39 19.19 -8.64
N CYS A 111 6.35 19.00 -7.83
CA CYS A 111 4.98 19.27 -8.25
C CYS A 111 4.79 20.77 -8.63
N SER A 112 5.35 21.68 -7.84
CA SER A 112 5.30 23.13 -8.12
C SER A 112 6.04 23.50 -9.39
N TYR A 113 7.20 22.89 -9.62
CA TYR A 113 7.96 23.05 -10.88
C TYR A 113 7.12 22.58 -12.08
N LEU A 114 6.50 21.40 -12.02
CA LEU A 114 5.65 20.90 -13.10
C LEU A 114 4.44 21.81 -13.38
N LYS A 115 3.80 22.35 -12.33
CA LYS A 115 2.70 23.31 -12.47
C LYS A 115 3.14 24.57 -13.19
N SER A 116 4.25 25.16 -12.77
CA SER A 116 4.78 26.41 -13.37
C SER A 116 5.20 26.22 -14.83
N ASN A 117 5.52 24.98 -15.24
CA ASN A 117 5.82 24.62 -16.63
C ASN A 117 4.58 24.17 -17.43
N GLY A 118 3.38 24.34 -16.90
CA GLY A 118 2.13 24.11 -17.64
C GLY A 118 1.73 22.66 -17.83
N HIS A 119 2.25 21.73 -17.01
CA HIS A 119 1.93 20.30 -17.14
C HIS A 119 0.61 19.89 -16.47
N GLU A 120 0.06 20.69 -15.55
CA GLU A 120 -1.13 20.31 -14.78
C GLU A 120 -2.38 20.08 -15.65
N PRO A 121 -2.67 20.91 -16.70
CA PRO A 121 -3.84 20.67 -17.57
C PRO A 121 -3.81 19.31 -18.24
N VAL A 122 -2.65 18.88 -18.75
CA VAL A 122 -2.48 17.57 -19.41
C VAL A 122 -2.66 16.42 -18.43
N ILE A 123 -2.12 16.54 -17.21
CA ILE A 123 -2.31 15.54 -16.17
C ILE A 123 -3.80 15.44 -15.80
N LYS A 124 -4.45 16.59 -15.56
CA LYS A 124 -5.87 16.63 -15.22
C LYS A 124 -6.76 16.04 -16.31
N GLU A 125 -6.47 16.35 -17.58
CA GLU A 125 -7.21 15.82 -18.73
C GLU A 125 -7.11 14.27 -18.80
N LYS A 126 -5.90 13.73 -18.61
CA LYS A 126 -5.65 12.29 -18.76
C LYS A 126 -6.05 11.46 -17.55
N THR A 127 -6.01 12.01 -16.35
CA THR A 127 -6.14 11.24 -15.10
C THR A 127 -7.30 11.70 -14.22
N GLY A 128 -7.81 12.92 -14.43
CA GLY A 128 -8.73 13.58 -13.51
C GLY A 128 -8.07 14.13 -12.23
N LEU A 129 -6.76 13.92 -12.06
CA LEU A 129 -6.01 14.26 -10.84
C LEU A 129 -5.26 15.60 -11.00
N LEU A 130 -4.91 16.19 -9.86
CA LEU A 130 -4.05 17.37 -9.78
C LEU A 130 -2.57 16.94 -9.68
N LEU A 131 -1.66 17.89 -9.94
CA LEU A 131 -0.25 17.72 -9.60
C LEU A 131 -0.05 18.01 -8.10
N ASP A 132 -0.07 16.97 -7.29
CA ASP A 132 0.09 17.07 -5.82
C ASP A 132 1.00 15.95 -5.30
N PRO A 133 1.83 16.21 -4.28
CA PRO A 133 2.64 15.19 -3.61
C PRO A 133 1.85 14.02 -3.04
N TYR A 134 0.55 14.19 -2.84
CA TYR A 134 -0.35 13.12 -2.42
C TYR A 134 -0.28 11.91 -3.36
N PHE A 135 -0.22 12.13 -4.67
CA PHE A 135 -0.29 11.07 -5.68
C PHE A 135 1.04 10.33 -5.89
N SER A 136 0.96 9.08 -6.30
CA SER A 136 2.08 8.13 -6.33
C SER A 136 3.18 8.46 -7.35
N ALA A 137 2.86 9.08 -8.50
CA ALA A 137 3.79 9.23 -9.62
C ALA A 137 5.07 9.99 -9.25
N THR A 138 4.95 11.09 -8.52
CA THR A 138 6.12 11.90 -8.11
C THR A 138 6.94 11.22 -7.02
N LYS A 139 6.32 10.39 -6.17
CA LYS A 139 7.02 9.55 -5.18
C LYS A 139 7.86 8.47 -5.84
N ILE A 140 7.31 7.78 -6.86
CA ILE A 140 8.05 6.79 -7.67
C ILE A 140 9.26 7.48 -8.32
N LYS A 141 9.04 8.63 -8.97
CA LYS A 141 10.14 9.40 -9.56
C LYS A 141 11.21 9.72 -8.53
N TRP A 142 10.81 10.19 -7.34
CA TRP A 142 11.75 10.53 -6.27
C TRP A 142 12.58 9.32 -5.85
N ILE A 143 11.98 8.15 -5.63
CA ILE A 143 12.70 6.91 -5.27
C ILE A 143 13.69 6.54 -6.37
N LEU A 144 13.29 6.59 -7.64
CA LEU A 144 14.15 6.25 -8.76
C LEU A 144 15.33 7.21 -8.93
N ASP A 145 15.19 8.47 -8.50
CA ASP A 145 16.25 9.49 -8.61
C ASP A 145 17.20 9.50 -7.41
N ASN A 146 16.75 9.04 -6.23
CA ASN A 146 17.50 9.18 -4.98
C ASN A 146 18.01 7.84 -4.42
N VAL A 147 17.58 6.71 -4.97
CA VAL A 147 18.10 5.39 -4.57
C VAL A 147 19.12 4.92 -5.62
N ASP A 148 20.33 4.64 -5.17
CA ASP A 148 21.43 4.25 -6.03
C ASP A 148 21.09 3.03 -6.91
N GLY A 149 21.30 3.18 -8.23
CA GLY A 149 21.05 2.15 -9.22
C GLY A 149 19.55 1.87 -9.51
N ALA A 150 18.61 2.56 -8.84
CA ALA A 150 17.18 2.29 -9.01
C ALA A 150 16.70 2.53 -10.46
N ARG A 151 17.14 3.62 -11.10
CA ARG A 151 16.76 3.89 -12.51
C ARG A 151 17.30 2.82 -13.48
N GLU A 152 18.50 2.35 -13.26
CA GLU A 152 19.09 1.29 -14.07
C GLU A 152 18.30 -0.01 -13.91
N LYS A 153 18.01 -0.41 -12.67
CA LYS A 153 17.18 -1.59 -12.37
C LYS A 153 15.78 -1.47 -12.98
N ALA A 154 15.15 -0.28 -12.85
CA ALA A 154 13.83 -0.02 -13.43
C ALA A 154 13.86 -0.16 -14.97
N SER A 155 14.89 0.38 -15.66
CA SER A 155 15.01 0.28 -17.11
C SER A 155 15.22 -1.17 -17.60
N LYS A 156 15.76 -2.04 -16.74
CA LYS A 156 15.91 -3.48 -16.99
C LYS A 156 14.65 -4.30 -16.65
N GLY A 157 13.60 -3.66 -16.11
CA GLY A 157 12.37 -4.33 -15.67
C GLY A 157 12.57 -5.19 -14.41
N GLU A 158 13.56 -4.85 -13.59
CA GLU A 158 13.89 -5.56 -12.34
C GLU A 158 13.12 -5.03 -11.13
N LEU A 159 12.45 -3.88 -11.26
CA LEU A 159 11.65 -3.27 -10.22
C LEU A 159 10.17 -3.31 -10.56
N LEU A 160 9.37 -3.42 -9.51
CA LEU A 160 7.93 -3.23 -9.52
C LEU A 160 7.58 -2.08 -8.57
N PHE A 161 6.41 -1.50 -8.77
CA PHE A 161 5.85 -0.49 -7.86
C PHE A 161 4.35 -0.67 -7.72
N GLY A 162 3.80 -0.18 -6.65
CA GLY A 162 2.36 -0.16 -6.41
C GLY A 162 2.00 0.55 -5.12
N THR A 163 0.71 0.60 -4.88
CA THR A 163 0.14 0.91 -3.58
C THR A 163 0.23 -0.31 -2.66
N VAL A 164 -0.13 -0.17 -1.40
CA VAL A 164 0.09 -1.23 -0.39
C VAL A 164 -0.66 -2.51 -0.73
N ASP A 165 -1.88 -2.42 -1.28
CA ASP A 165 -2.65 -3.57 -1.73
C ASP A 165 -1.92 -4.39 -2.80
N SER A 166 -1.33 -3.70 -3.79
CA SER A 166 -0.53 -4.35 -4.85
C SER A 166 0.69 -5.06 -4.28
N TYR A 167 1.35 -4.46 -3.29
CA TYR A 167 2.48 -5.07 -2.61
C TYR A 167 2.06 -6.30 -1.78
N LEU A 168 0.95 -6.18 -1.03
CA LEU A 168 0.39 -7.30 -0.26
C LEU A 168 0.00 -8.50 -1.14
N ILE A 169 -0.61 -8.24 -2.31
CA ILE A 169 -1.00 -9.30 -3.25
C ILE A 169 0.24 -9.95 -3.88
N TYR A 170 1.32 -9.19 -4.04
CA TYR A 170 2.56 -9.69 -4.61
C TYR A 170 3.31 -10.62 -3.65
N MET A 171 3.28 -10.33 -2.34
CA MET A 171 3.97 -11.08 -1.28
C MET A 171 3.23 -12.34 -0.87
#